data_c1beab11041b1b1ce57ba4a81e142b3f
#
_entry.id   c1beab11041b1b1ce57ba4a81e142b3f
#
_cell.length_a   1.000
_cell.length_b   1.000
_cell.length_c   1.000
_cell.angle_alpha   90.00
_cell.angle_beta   90.00
_cell.angle_gamma   90.00
#
_symmetry.space_group_name_H-M   'P 1'
#
loop_
_entity.id
_entity.type
_entity.pdbx_description
1 polymer ?
#
loop_
_entity_poly.entity_id
_entity_poly.type
_entity_poly.pdbx_seq_one_letter_code
_entity_poly.pdbx_strand_id
1 'polypeptide(L)'
;SDKIAKNQALELGMRINAVPAGVFQNKTQFIRLLKEYKNKGVEYVVCGDVLEGDQSLLEITYCLTAGLRPVMPLWKRTNTEILQLVEKHRIEAIITYIEDEKQIDEKWLGKKYDRVFFEELKRIQVDEIGEDGEFHSTVVDACIFNKRLDFTFGKVEYTNQGVKIPLIV
;
A
#
# COMPACT_ATOMS: atom_id res chain seq x y z
N SER A 1 7.72 1.33 8.09
CA SER A 1 9.02 0.77 8.53
C SER A 1 9.02 -0.74 8.34
N ASP A 2 10.19 -1.34 8.16
CA ASP A 2 10.34 -2.80 7.98
C ASP A 2 9.70 -3.61 9.10
N LYS A 3 9.63 -3.05 10.30
CA LYS A 3 9.06 -3.71 11.46
C LYS A 3 7.54 -3.85 11.34
N ILE A 4 6.85 -2.83 10.85
CA ILE A 4 5.40 -2.89 10.60
C ILE A 4 5.09 -3.94 9.54
N ALA A 5 5.78 -3.92 8.39
CA ALA A 5 5.58 -4.89 7.33
C ALA A 5 5.81 -6.34 7.79
N LYS A 6 6.83 -6.56 8.65
CA LYS A 6 7.08 -7.89 9.26
C LYS A 6 5.93 -8.32 10.17
N ASN A 7 5.40 -7.42 11.00
CA ASN A 7 4.28 -7.74 11.87
C ASN A 7 2.98 -7.97 11.06
N GLN A 8 2.72 -7.18 10.02
CA GLN A 8 1.60 -7.43 9.10
C GLN A 8 1.71 -8.82 8.46
N ALA A 9 2.89 -9.18 7.95
CA ALA A 9 3.10 -10.50 7.36
C ALA A 9 2.90 -11.64 8.38
N LEU A 10 3.36 -11.45 9.62
CA LEU A 10 3.16 -12.42 10.71
C LEU A 10 1.67 -12.62 10.98
N GLU A 11 0.90 -11.54 11.11
CA GLU A 11 -0.55 -11.62 11.38
C GLU A 11 -1.33 -12.23 10.20
N LEU A 12 -0.83 -12.09 8.99
CA LEU A 12 -1.36 -12.75 7.79
C LEU A 12 -0.91 -14.21 7.65
N GLY A 13 0.00 -14.72 8.50
CA GLY A 13 0.63 -16.03 8.32
C GLY A 13 1.51 -16.12 7.07
N MET A 14 2.01 -15.00 6.57
CA MET A 14 2.78 -14.90 5.32
C MET A 14 4.27 -14.76 5.59
N ARG A 15 5.08 -15.26 4.65
CA ARG A 15 6.51 -14.98 4.65
C ARG A 15 6.79 -13.64 4.01
N ILE A 16 7.74 -12.89 4.55
CA ILE A 16 8.22 -11.64 3.98
C ILE A 16 9.69 -11.76 3.61
N ASN A 17 10.03 -11.29 2.42
CA ASN A 17 11.40 -11.08 1.98
C ASN A 17 11.59 -9.60 1.68
N ALA A 18 12.47 -8.95 2.42
CA ALA A 18 12.87 -7.58 2.12
C ALA A 18 13.95 -7.58 1.04
N VAL A 19 13.74 -6.80 0.00
CA VAL A 19 14.72 -6.55 -1.05
C VAL A 19 15.01 -5.06 -1.15
N PRO A 20 16.24 -4.64 -1.50
CA PRO A 20 16.56 -3.23 -1.69
C PRO A 20 15.64 -2.57 -2.71
N ALA A 21 15.17 -1.35 -2.45
CA ALA A 21 14.26 -0.62 -3.34
C ALA A 21 14.80 -0.49 -4.77
N GLY A 22 16.10 -0.32 -4.95
CA GLY A 22 16.75 -0.26 -6.26
C GLY A 22 16.55 -1.51 -7.14
N VAL A 23 16.18 -2.66 -6.56
CA VAL A 23 15.84 -3.86 -7.33
C VAL A 23 14.58 -3.63 -8.15
N PHE A 24 13.57 -2.98 -7.58
CA PHE A 24 12.32 -2.67 -8.29
C PHE A 24 12.51 -1.61 -9.37
N GLN A 25 13.45 -0.70 -9.19
CA GLN A 25 13.79 0.34 -10.17
C GLN A 25 14.66 -0.19 -11.32
N ASN A 26 15.27 -1.37 -11.18
CA ASN A 26 16.13 -1.98 -12.18
C ASN A 26 15.43 -3.18 -12.83
N LYS A 27 14.96 -2.98 -14.08
CA LYS A 27 14.27 -4.00 -14.89
C LYS A 27 14.94 -5.37 -14.83
N THR A 28 16.24 -5.42 -15.05
CA THR A 28 17.00 -6.70 -15.13
C THR A 28 17.04 -7.40 -13.79
N GLN A 29 17.26 -6.66 -12.70
CA GLN A 29 17.29 -7.21 -11.35
C GLN A 29 15.91 -7.68 -10.91
N PHE A 30 14.86 -6.92 -11.22
CA PHE A 30 13.50 -7.30 -10.88
C PHE A 30 13.04 -8.57 -11.63
N ILE A 31 13.26 -8.65 -12.95
CA ILE A 31 12.96 -9.87 -13.72
C ILE A 31 13.76 -11.07 -13.19
N ARG A 32 15.03 -10.88 -12.80
CA ARG A 32 15.83 -11.95 -12.20
C ARG A 32 15.21 -12.44 -10.89
N LEU A 33 14.81 -11.54 -10.01
CA LEU A 33 14.13 -11.87 -8.76
C LEU A 33 12.84 -12.67 -9.02
N LEU A 34 12.02 -12.22 -9.97
CA LEU A 34 10.80 -12.93 -10.36
C LEU A 34 11.08 -14.35 -10.88
N LYS A 35 12.14 -14.54 -11.69
CA LYS A 35 12.57 -15.86 -12.15
C LYS A 35 13.03 -16.77 -11.01
N GLU A 36 13.70 -16.21 -9.99
CA GLU A 36 14.07 -16.97 -8.80
C GLU A 36 12.85 -17.49 -8.06
N TYR A 37 11.78 -16.69 -7.95
CA TYR A 37 10.50 -17.14 -7.38
C TYR A 37 9.80 -18.17 -8.27
N LYS A 38 9.81 -17.99 -9.59
CA LYS A 38 9.30 -19.00 -10.52
C LYS A 38 9.96 -20.35 -10.30
N ASN A 39 11.27 -20.38 -10.15
CA ASN A 39 12.05 -21.62 -9.92
C ASN A 39 11.74 -22.26 -8.54
N LYS A 40 11.19 -21.50 -7.59
CA LYS A 40 10.69 -21.97 -6.29
C LYS A 40 9.24 -22.46 -6.34
N GLY A 41 8.61 -22.49 -7.52
CA GLY A 41 7.25 -22.98 -7.73
C GLY A 41 6.16 -21.90 -7.62
N VAL A 42 6.52 -20.61 -7.55
CA VAL A 42 5.54 -19.52 -7.63
C VAL A 42 4.94 -19.48 -9.03
N GLU A 43 3.63 -19.35 -9.15
CA GLU A 43 2.92 -19.25 -10.41
C GLU A 43 2.31 -17.86 -10.65
N TYR A 44 1.92 -17.17 -9.59
CA TYR A 44 1.20 -15.91 -9.65
C TYR A 44 1.95 -14.80 -8.91
N VAL A 45 1.83 -13.58 -9.42
CA VAL A 45 2.24 -12.35 -8.71
C VAL A 45 1.00 -11.48 -8.57
N VAL A 46 0.67 -11.10 -7.34
CA VAL A 46 -0.45 -10.21 -7.06
C VAL A 46 0.10 -8.79 -6.93
N CYS A 47 -0.41 -7.87 -7.76
CA CYS A 47 -0.09 -6.45 -7.73
C CYS A 47 -1.29 -5.67 -7.20
N GLY A 48 -1.04 -4.65 -6.40
CA GLY A 48 -2.09 -3.85 -5.76
C GLY A 48 -2.54 -2.62 -6.55
N ASP A 49 -1.98 -2.40 -7.75
CA ASP A 49 -2.27 -1.23 -8.57
C ASP A 49 -3.76 -1.11 -8.89
N VAL A 50 -4.28 0.10 -8.79
CA VAL A 50 -5.67 0.45 -9.12
C VAL A 50 -5.75 1.11 -10.50
N LEU A 51 -4.86 2.06 -10.76
CA LEU A 51 -4.84 2.83 -12.01
C LEU A 51 -4.08 2.10 -13.12
N GLU A 52 -4.59 2.27 -14.34
CA GLU A 52 -3.85 1.89 -15.55
C GLU A 52 -2.82 2.97 -15.86
N GLY A 53 -1.56 2.62 -15.80
CA GLY A 53 -0.45 3.51 -16.11
C GLY A 53 0.78 2.75 -16.59
N ASP A 54 1.81 3.50 -16.97
CA ASP A 54 3.06 2.91 -17.47
C ASP A 54 3.68 1.94 -16.47
N GLN A 55 3.61 2.25 -15.17
CA GLN A 55 4.17 1.43 -14.11
C GLN A 55 3.48 0.07 -14.03
N SER A 56 2.15 0.03 -13.98
CA SER A 56 1.38 -1.22 -13.91
C SER A 56 1.55 -2.08 -15.16
N LEU A 57 1.65 -1.46 -16.34
CA LEU A 57 1.94 -2.18 -17.60
C LEU A 57 3.36 -2.75 -17.62
N LEU A 58 4.34 -2.06 -17.04
CA LEU A 58 5.70 -2.57 -16.90
C LEU A 58 5.74 -3.78 -15.96
N GLU A 59 5.05 -3.73 -14.83
CA GLU A 59 4.98 -4.85 -13.88
C GLU A 59 4.36 -6.10 -14.51
N ILE A 60 3.26 -5.96 -15.25
CA ILE A 60 2.67 -7.04 -16.04
C ILE A 60 3.71 -7.63 -17.01
N THR A 61 4.40 -6.77 -17.75
CA THR A 61 5.41 -7.18 -18.72
C THR A 61 6.56 -7.95 -18.06
N TYR A 62 7.01 -7.52 -16.88
CA TYR A 62 8.09 -8.18 -16.16
C TYR A 62 7.66 -9.55 -15.61
N CYS A 63 6.43 -9.66 -15.10
CA CYS A 63 5.85 -10.93 -14.66
C CYS A 63 5.79 -11.93 -15.82
N LEU A 64 5.23 -11.53 -16.95
CA LEU A 64 5.14 -12.37 -18.16
C LEU A 64 6.53 -12.77 -18.68
N THR A 65 7.50 -11.85 -18.68
CA THR A 65 8.90 -12.13 -19.09
C THR A 65 9.57 -13.14 -18.16
N ALA A 66 9.17 -13.20 -16.90
CA ALA A 66 9.66 -14.17 -15.92
C ALA A 66 8.90 -15.51 -15.97
N GLY A 67 7.85 -15.63 -16.78
CA GLY A 67 6.99 -16.80 -16.86
C GLY A 67 5.99 -16.92 -15.71
N LEU A 68 5.66 -15.81 -15.06
CA LEU A 68 4.67 -15.69 -13.99
C LEU A 68 3.37 -15.09 -14.52
N ARG A 69 2.27 -15.36 -13.85
CA ARG A 69 0.96 -14.79 -14.17
C ARG A 69 0.68 -13.61 -13.25
N PRO A 70 0.57 -12.36 -13.78
CA PRO A 70 0.15 -11.23 -12.96
C PRO A 70 -1.34 -11.33 -12.64
N VAL A 71 -1.71 -10.97 -11.41
CA VAL A 71 -3.09 -10.87 -10.93
C VAL A 71 -3.25 -9.49 -10.32
N MET A 72 -4.17 -8.70 -10.83
CA MET A 72 -4.41 -7.32 -10.43
C MET A 72 -5.87 -7.14 -9.97
N PRO A 73 -6.17 -7.51 -8.71
CA PRO A 73 -7.55 -7.62 -8.23
C PRO A 73 -8.25 -6.26 -8.09
N LEU A 74 -7.49 -5.18 -8.02
CA LEU A 74 -7.99 -3.82 -7.83
C LEU A 74 -8.01 -2.99 -9.13
N TRP A 75 -7.43 -3.51 -10.20
CA TRP A 75 -7.26 -2.76 -11.45
C TRP A 75 -8.56 -2.25 -12.03
N LYS A 76 -8.58 -0.98 -12.37
CA LYS A 76 -9.73 -0.25 -12.95
C LYS A 76 -10.96 -0.21 -12.04
N ARG A 77 -10.81 -0.48 -10.75
CA ARG A 77 -11.89 -0.23 -9.80
C ARG A 77 -12.02 1.26 -9.54
N THR A 78 -13.23 1.70 -9.33
CA THR A 78 -13.49 3.07 -8.89
C THR A 78 -13.08 3.25 -7.42
N ASN A 79 -12.73 4.48 -7.01
CA ASN A 79 -12.40 4.80 -5.63
C ASN A 79 -13.50 4.38 -4.65
N THR A 80 -14.76 4.54 -5.05
CA THR A 80 -15.92 4.06 -4.25
C THR A 80 -15.92 2.54 -4.07
N GLU A 81 -15.59 1.77 -5.11
CA GLU A 81 -15.47 0.30 -4.99
C GLU A 81 -14.32 -0.10 -4.08
N ILE A 82 -13.19 0.63 -4.12
CA ILE A 82 -12.06 0.41 -3.21
C ILE A 82 -12.50 0.67 -1.76
N LEU A 83 -13.16 1.79 -1.48
CA LEU A 83 -13.70 2.07 -0.16
C LEU A 83 -14.65 0.97 0.33
N GLN A 84 -15.54 0.48 -0.53
CA GLN A 84 -16.45 -0.62 -0.20
C GLN A 84 -15.70 -1.91 0.16
N LEU A 85 -14.57 -2.20 -0.52
CA LEU A 85 -13.71 -3.34 -0.18
C LEU A 85 -13.03 -3.14 1.19
N VAL A 86 -12.53 -1.94 1.48
CA VAL A 86 -11.97 -1.59 2.80
C VAL A 86 -12.99 -1.85 3.91
N GLU A 87 -14.22 -1.37 3.74
CA GLU A 87 -15.32 -1.55 4.71
C GLU A 87 -15.74 -3.03 4.82
N LYS A 88 -15.95 -3.70 3.69
CA LYS A 88 -16.36 -5.11 3.63
C LYS A 88 -15.37 -6.04 4.32
N HIS A 89 -14.09 -5.81 4.11
CA HIS A 89 -13.03 -6.63 4.68
C HIS A 89 -12.54 -6.12 6.05
N ARG A 90 -13.23 -5.12 6.63
CA ARG A 90 -12.92 -4.52 7.93
C ARG A 90 -11.46 -4.11 8.04
N ILE A 91 -10.93 -3.55 6.96
CA ILE A 91 -9.56 -3.06 6.94
C ILE A 91 -9.50 -1.79 7.79
N GLU A 92 -8.70 -1.82 8.85
CA GLU A 92 -8.37 -0.64 9.64
C GLU A 92 -7.01 -0.13 9.21
N ALA A 93 -6.99 1.02 8.55
CA ALA A 93 -5.76 1.70 8.14
C ALA A 93 -5.67 3.06 8.83
N ILE A 94 -4.47 3.42 9.28
CA ILE A 94 -4.18 4.69 9.94
C ILE A 94 -3.42 5.58 8.97
N ILE A 95 -3.86 6.83 8.82
CA ILE A 95 -3.19 7.83 7.99
C ILE A 95 -1.88 8.21 8.67
N THR A 96 -0.76 7.93 8.02
CA THR A 96 0.59 8.06 8.60
C THR A 96 1.46 9.11 7.92
N TYR A 97 1.03 9.63 6.78
CA TYR A 97 1.69 10.70 6.03
C TYR A 97 0.65 11.51 5.26
N ILE A 98 0.88 12.80 5.17
CA ILE A 98 0.10 13.75 4.36
C ILE A 98 1.10 14.64 3.62
N GLU A 99 0.92 14.80 2.31
CA GLU A 99 1.73 15.66 1.46
C GLU A 99 1.32 17.13 1.59
N ASP A 100 2.30 18.04 1.75
CA ASP A 100 2.06 19.47 2.01
C ASP A 100 1.28 20.17 0.88
N GLU A 101 1.53 19.81 -0.37
CA GLU A 101 0.93 20.49 -1.52
C GLU A 101 -0.54 20.12 -1.78
N LYS A 102 -1.07 19.08 -1.12
CA LYS A 102 -2.39 18.50 -1.43
C LYS A 102 -3.56 19.08 -0.61
N GLN A 103 -3.34 20.09 0.22
CA GLN A 103 -4.38 20.77 1.00
C GLN A 103 -5.18 19.85 1.95
N ILE A 104 -4.64 18.71 2.30
CA ILE A 104 -5.22 17.81 3.29
C ILE A 104 -4.89 18.35 4.68
N ASP A 105 -5.90 18.58 5.51
CA ASP A 105 -5.72 19.08 6.87
C ASP A 105 -4.94 18.07 7.74
N GLU A 106 -3.86 18.52 8.38
CA GLU A 106 -3.01 17.70 9.25
C GLU A 106 -3.78 17.03 10.41
N LYS A 107 -4.98 17.51 10.75
CA LYS A 107 -5.84 16.86 11.75
C LYS A 107 -6.17 15.40 11.42
N TRP A 108 -6.02 15.00 10.16
CA TRP A 108 -6.24 13.64 9.70
C TRP A 108 -5.06 12.70 10.00
N LEU A 109 -3.90 13.25 10.29
CA LEU A 109 -2.72 12.46 10.65
C LEU A 109 -3.00 11.64 11.94
N GLY A 110 -2.74 10.35 11.90
CA GLY A 110 -3.04 9.43 12.99
C GLY A 110 -4.52 9.02 13.09
N LYS A 111 -5.39 9.49 12.21
CA LYS A 111 -6.79 9.06 12.14
C LYS A 111 -6.96 7.84 11.24
N LYS A 112 -8.12 7.20 11.35
CA LYS A 112 -8.46 6.10 10.46
C LYS A 112 -8.77 6.60 9.05
N TYR A 113 -8.34 5.83 8.06
CA TYR A 113 -8.89 5.94 6.72
C TYR A 113 -10.29 5.31 6.74
N ASP A 114 -11.30 6.16 6.64
CA ASP A 114 -12.70 5.77 6.68
C ASP A 114 -13.54 6.61 5.70
N ARG A 115 -14.83 6.36 5.65
CA ARG A 115 -15.76 7.10 4.79
C ARG A 115 -15.75 8.61 5.05
N VAL A 116 -15.53 9.04 6.28
CA VAL A 116 -15.51 10.48 6.60
C VAL A 116 -14.29 11.15 5.96
N PHE A 117 -13.13 10.51 6.03
CA PHE A 117 -11.92 10.99 5.34
C PHE A 117 -12.07 10.94 3.82
N PHE A 118 -12.60 9.84 3.29
CA PHE A 118 -12.87 9.69 1.86
C PHE A 118 -13.76 10.83 1.30
N GLU A 119 -14.87 11.13 1.96
CA GLU A 119 -15.77 12.21 1.54
C GLU A 119 -15.13 13.60 1.68
N GLU A 120 -14.24 13.79 2.66
CA GLU A 120 -13.47 15.02 2.78
C GLU A 120 -12.51 15.19 1.60
N LEU A 121 -11.76 14.15 1.22
CA LEU A 121 -10.86 14.19 0.06
C LEU A 121 -11.63 14.51 -1.22
N LYS A 122 -12.77 13.86 -1.41
CA LYS A 122 -13.66 14.11 -2.54
C LYS A 122 -14.14 15.58 -2.57
N ARG A 123 -14.48 16.14 -1.41
CA ARG A 123 -14.92 17.53 -1.28
C ARG A 123 -13.83 18.53 -1.68
N ILE A 124 -12.57 18.23 -1.37
CA ILE A 124 -11.41 19.07 -1.73
C ILE A 124 -10.79 18.70 -3.08
N GLN A 125 -11.39 17.76 -3.81
CA GLN A 125 -10.96 17.30 -5.13
C GLN A 125 -9.53 16.71 -5.14
N VAL A 126 -9.20 15.95 -4.10
CA VAL A 126 -7.97 15.16 -3.97
C VAL A 126 -8.31 13.69 -4.16
N ASP A 127 -7.39 12.89 -4.72
CA ASP A 127 -7.62 11.46 -4.91
C ASP A 127 -7.92 10.77 -3.59
N GLU A 128 -9.09 10.12 -3.52
CA GLU A 128 -9.62 9.58 -2.28
C GLU A 128 -8.91 8.30 -1.82
N ILE A 129 -8.10 7.67 -2.69
CA ILE A 129 -7.36 6.44 -2.37
C ILE A 129 -5.84 6.63 -2.28
N GLY A 130 -5.33 7.83 -2.62
CA GLY A 130 -3.93 8.22 -2.42
C GLY A 130 -2.95 7.57 -3.41
N GLU A 131 -3.39 7.23 -4.63
CA GLU A 131 -2.55 6.58 -5.65
C GLU A 131 -1.42 7.49 -6.15
N ASP A 132 -1.62 8.81 -6.14
CA ASP A 132 -0.63 9.80 -6.56
C ASP A 132 0.24 10.34 -5.39
N GLY A 133 0.15 9.70 -4.22
CA GLY A 133 1.01 10.00 -3.07
C GLY A 133 0.50 11.11 -2.16
N GLU A 134 -0.75 11.53 -2.30
CA GLU A 134 -1.38 12.60 -1.50
C GLU A 134 -1.31 12.34 -0.01
N PHE A 135 -1.43 11.08 0.35
CA PHE A 135 -1.27 10.60 1.72
C PHE A 135 -0.81 9.14 1.72
N HIS A 136 -0.26 8.67 2.84
CA HIS A 136 -0.04 7.24 3.06
C HIS A 136 -0.81 6.76 4.26
N SER A 137 -1.29 5.53 4.19
CA SER A 137 -1.89 4.84 5.32
C SER A 137 -1.14 3.55 5.66
N THR A 138 -1.31 3.10 6.89
CA THR A 138 -0.74 1.84 7.38
C THR A 138 -1.85 0.96 7.91
N VAL A 139 -2.03 -0.23 7.33
CA VAL A 139 -3.02 -1.20 7.80
C VAL A 139 -2.57 -1.77 9.14
N VAL A 140 -3.46 -1.69 10.14
CA VAL A 140 -3.22 -2.19 11.49
C VAL A 140 -4.15 -3.34 11.88
N ASP A 141 -5.24 -3.54 11.12
CA ASP A 141 -6.17 -4.65 11.27
C ASP A 141 -6.90 -4.96 9.97
N ALA A 142 -7.31 -6.21 9.81
CA ALA A 142 -8.16 -6.66 8.72
C ALA A 142 -8.85 -7.98 9.12
N CYS A 143 -9.95 -8.33 8.46
CA CYS A 143 -10.68 -9.59 8.75
C CYS A 143 -9.84 -10.87 8.57
N ILE A 144 -8.68 -10.76 7.92
CA ILE A 144 -7.74 -11.87 7.65
C ILE A 144 -6.49 -11.83 8.56
N PHE A 145 -6.36 -10.85 9.45
CA PHE A 145 -5.30 -10.83 10.46
C PHE A 145 -5.65 -11.79 11.59
N ASN A 146 -4.66 -12.47 12.14
CA ASN A 146 -4.83 -13.29 13.37
C ASN A 146 -5.19 -12.41 14.56
N LYS A 147 -4.57 -11.23 14.66
CA LYS A 147 -4.92 -10.19 15.62
C LYS A 147 -4.55 -8.81 15.08
N ARG A 148 -5.22 -7.78 15.61
CA ARG A 148 -4.90 -6.38 15.37
C ARG A 148 -3.47 -6.08 15.83
N LEU A 149 -2.73 -5.26 15.08
CA LEU A 149 -1.40 -4.81 15.51
C LEU A 149 -1.52 -3.86 16.71
N ASP A 150 -0.75 -4.14 17.75
CA ASP A 150 -0.55 -3.21 18.86
C ASP A 150 0.50 -2.18 18.44
N PHE A 151 0.17 -0.90 18.55
CA PHE A 151 1.09 0.18 18.21
C PHE A 151 0.89 1.40 19.11
N THR A 152 1.91 2.25 19.15
CA THR A 152 1.83 3.60 19.69
C THR A 152 2.26 4.59 18.62
N PHE A 153 1.83 5.84 18.75
CA PHE A 153 2.28 6.90 17.85
C PHE A 153 3.67 7.39 18.26
N GLY A 154 4.56 7.52 17.28
CA GLY A 154 5.82 8.23 17.43
C GLY A 154 5.60 9.75 17.41
N LYS A 155 6.70 10.49 17.39
CA LYS A 155 6.65 11.95 17.24
C LYS A 155 6.26 12.32 15.82
N VAL A 156 5.44 13.35 15.69
CA VAL A 156 5.16 13.97 14.38
C VAL A 156 6.47 14.55 13.82
N GLU A 157 6.74 14.26 12.57
CA GLU A 157 7.93 14.70 11.85
C GLU A 157 7.51 15.48 10.61
N TYR A 158 8.01 16.72 10.50
CA TYR A 158 7.85 17.55 9.32
C TYR A 158 9.03 17.35 8.37
N THR A 159 8.73 17.18 7.10
CA THR A 159 9.72 17.01 6.03
C THR A 159 9.51 18.13 5.01
N ASN A 160 10.38 18.22 4.03
CA ASN A 160 10.23 19.14 2.90
C ASN A 160 9.16 18.72 1.87
N GLN A 161 8.47 17.61 2.09
CA GLN A 161 7.42 17.09 1.20
C GLN A 161 6.09 16.89 1.93
N GLY A 162 6.07 16.93 3.26
CA GLY A 162 4.85 16.68 4.02
C GLY A 162 5.11 16.35 5.48
N VAL A 163 4.06 15.98 6.17
CA VAL A 163 4.05 15.63 7.58
C VAL A 163 3.75 14.16 7.78
N LYS A 164 4.46 13.51 8.69
CA LYS A 164 4.27 12.10 9.00
C LYS A 164 4.23 11.82 10.50
N ILE A 165 3.54 10.73 10.86
CA ILE A 165 3.51 10.16 12.20
C ILE A 165 3.86 8.67 12.12
N PRO A 166 5.03 8.24 12.63
CA PRO A 166 5.38 6.83 12.61
C PRO A 166 4.53 6.03 13.59
N LEU A 167 4.16 4.82 13.21
CA LEU A 167 3.63 3.82 14.12
C LEU A 167 4.78 3.00 14.68
N ILE A 168 4.81 2.84 16.00
CA ILE A 168 5.79 2.06 16.74
C ILE A 168 5.10 0.79 17.22
N VAL A 169 5.48 -0.35 16.64
CA VAL A 169 4.99 -1.70 16.94
C VAL A 169 6.03 -2.51 17.69
#